data_3df8ca336fcc3283e3b5bc134bb10189
#
_entry.id   3df8ca336fcc3283e3b5bc134bb10189
#
_cell.length_a   1.000
_cell.length_b   1.000
_cell.length_c   1.000
_cell.angle_alpha   90.00
_cell.angle_beta   90.00
_cell.angle_gamma   90.00
#
_symmetry.space_group_name_H-M   'P 1'
#
loop_
_entity.id
_entity.type
_entity.pdbx_description
1 polymer ?
#
loop_
_entity_poly.entity_id
_entity_poly.type
_entity_poly.pdbx_seq_one_letter_code
_entity_poly.pdbx_strand_id
1 'polypeptide(L)'
;MENIISKHFGLSENDVEAQALNEEVTANAATSVNNVPACEGEVDALHEAGDAPAHKELDSSSNHGEQEQKPLMKERVVHTLKKKTLGKVFVIKSNRRDPRQIKAKQRSCRKHGMLVSALFADATAAFDAGYVLFNPITGEEVKNREETFGMLVIMEGNTRFWAWLAEVERIKEEKRKSKGKGDAQKEKPFEYTFAYRHITDPKVFKDQYRHINIDNVPTKTKDFARDFLDTEKANKIIAAYAGKIDRGLTPKAAGFATKGKEVKKADVQALLAGKVPSAFNDGDTEDIELYQMIFEGVCEGFGIEKDAPIKNKVLKGTFIWHWTAKKIHEADEDKRIDVADKVINMFTGMSAQDSERINNADKTETQTREQVIHGILDEMYNRNK
;
A
#
# COMPACT_ATOMS: atom_id res chain seq x y z
N MET A 1 -23.50 5.67 -18.00
CA MET A 1 -22.49 4.67 -17.62
C MET A 1 -21.45 5.41 -16.80
N GLU A 2 -21.38 5.15 -15.52
CA GLU A 2 -20.35 5.72 -14.65
C GLU A 2 -18.97 5.33 -15.16
N ASN A 3 -18.06 6.26 -15.08
CA ASN A 3 -16.66 6.05 -15.45
C ASN A 3 -16.07 4.95 -14.58
N ILE A 4 -15.52 3.90 -15.18
CA ILE A 4 -14.94 2.75 -14.45
C ILE A 4 -13.89 3.24 -13.45
N ILE A 5 -13.14 4.30 -13.78
CA ILE A 5 -12.12 4.87 -12.91
C ILE A 5 -12.74 5.56 -11.68
N SER A 6 -13.80 6.37 -11.84
CA SER A 6 -14.45 7.03 -10.69
C SER A 6 -15.14 6.03 -9.77
N LYS A 7 -15.75 4.99 -10.32
CA LYS A 7 -16.41 3.93 -9.53
C LYS A 7 -15.42 3.16 -8.63
N HIS A 8 -14.17 2.98 -9.08
CA HIS A 8 -13.15 2.25 -8.31
C HIS A 8 -12.30 3.13 -7.38
N PHE A 9 -12.22 4.43 -7.66
CA PHE A 9 -11.37 5.35 -6.89
C PHE A 9 -12.16 6.31 -5.99
N GLY A 10 -13.50 6.30 -6.05
CA GLY A 10 -14.37 7.15 -5.22
C GLY A 10 -14.15 8.65 -5.42
N LEU A 11 -13.65 9.06 -6.60
CA LEU A 11 -13.40 10.46 -6.93
C LEU A 11 -14.58 11.03 -7.74
N SER A 12 -15.05 12.21 -7.38
CA SER A 12 -15.98 12.97 -8.22
C SER A 12 -15.23 13.55 -9.43
N GLU A 13 -15.96 13.78 -10.54
CA GLU A 13 -15.37 14.35 -11.77
C GLU A 13 -14.69 15.71 -11.52
N ASN A 14 -15.18 16.51 -10.56
CA ASN A 14 -14.63 17.81 -10.20
C ASN A 14 -13.27 17.73 -9.48
N ASP A 15 -12.98 16.65 -8.75
CA ASP A 15 -11.70 16.46 -8.07
C ASP A 15 -10.56 16.16 -9.04
N VAL A 16 -10.90 15.70 -10.25
CA VAL A 16 -9.93 15.35 -11.28
C VAL A 16 -9.47 16.57 -12.09
N GLU A 17 -10.33 17.56 -12.30
CA GLU A 17 -10.00 18.79 -13.04
C GLU A 17 -9.22 19.80 -12.19
N ALA A 18 -9.56 19.97 -10.93
CA ALA A 18 -8.87 20.93 -10.03
C ALA A 18 -7.41 20.58 -9.77
N GLN A 19 -7.03 19.30 -9.94
CA GLN A 19 -5.67 18.83 -9.73
C GLN A 19 -4.78 18.91 -10.98
N ALA A 20 -5.35 19.00 -12.17
CA ALA A 20 -4.60 19.09 -13.43
C ALA A 20 -3.96 20.49 -13.65
N LEU A 21 -4.54 21.54 -13.07
CA LEU A 21 -4.07 22.92 -13.19
C LEU A 21 -2.83 23.25 -12.33
N ASN A 22 -2.54 22.46 -11.28
CA ASN A 22 -1.41 22.72 -10.39
C ASN A 22 -0.08 22.03 -10.81
N GLU A 23 -0.09 21.16 -11.80
CA GLU A 23 1.11 20.43 -12.24
C GLU A 23 1.92 21.11 -13.35
N GLU A 24 1.36 22.09 -14.05
CA GLU A 24 2.12 22.86 -15.05
C GLU A 24 3.18 23.78 -14.44
N VAL A 25 3.08 24.11 -13.15
CA VAL A 25 4.00 25.04 -12.48
C VAL A 25 5.24 24.35 -11.90
N THR A 26 5.24 23.02 -11.72
CA THR A 26 6.35 22.30 -11.06
C THR A 26 7.22 21.46 -11.99
N ALA A 27 6.92 21.38 -13.29
CA ALA A 27 7.67 20.55 -14.24
C ALA A 27 8.97 21.18 -14.76
N ASN A 28 9.27 22.44 -14.43
CA ASN A 28 10.43 23.17 -14.94
C ASN A 28 11.66 23.20 -14.03
N ALA A 29 11.69 22.43 -12.94
CA ALA A 29 12.83 22.43 -12.02
C ALA A 29 13.27 21.03 -11.63
N ALA A 30 13.87 20.27 -12.55
CA ALA A 30 14.80 19.17 -12.18
C ALA A 30 15.48 18.59 -13.45
N THR A 31 16.42 19.30 -14.01
CA THR A 31 17.52 18.72 -14.79
C THR A 31 18.81 19.03 -14.06
N SER A 32 19.32 18.09 -13.31
CA SER A 32 20.71 18.10 -12.85
C SER A 32 21.22 16.66 -12.77
N VAL A 33 22.27 16.45 -13.51
CA VAL A 33 23.08 15.26 -13.72
C VAL A 33 23.79 14.89 -12.42
N ASN A 34 23.88 13.57 -12.09
CA ASN A 34 25.00 13.07 -11.30
C ASN A 34 25.44 11.68 -11.73
N ASN A 35 26.65 11.62 -12.22
CA ASN A 35 27.51 10.45 -12.43
C ASN A 35 27.75 9.69 -11.13
N VAL A 36 27.68 8.36 -11.18
CA VAL A 36 28.24 7.47 -10.14
C VAL A 36 29.13 6.44 -10.84
N PRO A 37 30.37 6.25 -10.37
CA PRO A 37 31.32 5.33 -10.99
C PRO A 37 31.07 3.86 -10.61
N ALA A 38 31.42 2.98 -11.56
CA ALA A 38 31.41 1.54 -11.40
C ALA A 38 32.48 1.08 -10.39
N CYS A 39 32.11 0.13 -9.52
CA CYS A 39 33.08 -0.66 -8.74
C CYS A 39 33.01 -2.10 -9.25
N GLU A 40 34.12 -2.52 -9.85
CA GLU A 40 34.43 -3.93 -10.10
C GLU A 40 34.88 -4.58 -8.78
N GLY A 41 34.37 -5.76 -8.48
CA GLY A 41 34.79 -6.58 -7.35
C GLY A 41 34.68 -8.05 -7.69
N GLU A 42 35.84 -8.72 -7.83
CA GLU A 42 36.02 -10.13 -8.04
C GLU A 42 35.36 -10.95 -6.94
N VAL A 43 34.79 -12.10 -7.31
CA VAL A 43 34.31 -13.13 -6.38
C VAL A 43 35.10 -14.42 -6.58
N ASP A 44 35.87 -14.76 -5.57
CA ASP A 44 36.55 -16.05 -5.44
C ASP A 44 35.53 -17.16 -5.09
N ALA A 45 35.73 -18.29 -5.77
CA ALA A 45 35.00 -19.53 -5.55
C ALA A 45 35.66 -20.33 -4.41
N LEU A 46 34.82 -20.81 -3.48
CA LEU A 46 35.22 -21.93 -2.60
C LEU A 46 34.12 -23.01 -2.62
N HIS A 47 34.51 -24.15 -3.16
CA HIS A 47 33.86 -25.44 -2.98
C HIS A 47 34.08 -25.96 -1.56
N GLU A 48 33.03 -26.47 -0.94
CA GLU A 48 33.19 -27.65 -0.08
C GLU A 48 31.87 -28.45 -0.02
N ALA A 49 32.05 -29.75 -0.21
CA ALA A 49 31.03 -30.78 -0.15
C ALA A 49 30.80 -31.22 1.31
N GLY A 50 29.57 -31.45 1.68
CA GLY A 50 29.21 -32.00 2.98
C GLY A 50 27.97 -32.88 2.89
N ASP A 51 28.14 -34.15 3.26
CA ASP A 51 27.22 -35.26 3.25
C ASP A 51 25.84 -35.01 3.91
N ALA A 52 24.80 -35.55 3.29
CA ALA A 52 23.45 -35.65 3.83
C ALA A 52 23.25 -36.95 4.63
N PRO A 53 22.54 -36.92 5.75
CA PRO A 53 21.93 -38.13 6.31
C PRO A 53 20.47 -38.28 5.86
N ALA A 54 20.17 -39.50 5.43
CA ALA A 54 18.86 -40.01 5.08
C ALA A 54 17.86 -39.91 6.25
N HIS A 55 16.72 -39.28 6.01
CA HIS A 55 15.55 -39.38 6.89
C HIS A 55 14.41 -40.16 6.22
N LYS A 56 13.94 -41.13 7.01
CA LYS A 56 12.92 -42.11 6.73
C LYS A 56 11.59 -41.49 6.33
N GLU A 57 10.98 -42.08 5.33
CA GLU A 57 9.61 -41.97 4.93
C GLU A 57 8.66 -42.25 6.12
N LEU A 58 7.74 -41.38 6.37
CA LEU A 58 6.53 -41.66 7.14
C LEU A 58 5.34 -41.53 6.17
N ASP A 59 4.85 -42.69 5.78
CA ASP A 59 3.58 -42.86 5.08
C ASP A 59 2.45 -42.28 5.89
N SER A 60 1.79 -41.26 5.36
CA SER A 60 0.42 -40.92 5.74
C SER A 60 -0.39 -40.66 4.48
N SER A 61 -1.00 -41.74 4.00
CA SER A 61 -1.98 -41.74 2.93
C SER A 61 -3.22 -40.94 3.35
N SER A 62 -3.36 -39.72 2.84
CA SER A 62 -4.64 -39.06 2.69
C SER A 62 -4.88 -38.79 1.20
N ASN A 63 -5.59 -39.74 0.57
CA ASN A 63 -6.11 -39.63 -0.78
C ASN A 63 -7.14 -38.50 -0.86
N HIS A 64 -6.67 -37.27 -1.08
CA HIS A 64 -7.46 -36.23 -1.76
C HIS A 64 -6.87 -36.12 -3.16
N GLY A 65 -7.61 -36.60 -4.15
CA GLY A 65 -7.25 -36.51 -5.55
C GLY A 65 -7.03 -35.05 -5.94
N GLU A 66 -5.80 -34.58 -5.81
CA GLU A 66 -5.32 -33.36 -6.44
C GLU A 66 -5.36 -33.60 -7.94
N GLN A 67 -6.43 -33.15 -8.58
CA GLN A 67 -6.43 -32.96 -10.02
C GLN A 67 -5.32 -31.95 -10.32
N GLU A 68 -4.20 -32.40 -10.88
CA GLU A 68 -3.16 -31.53 -11.43
C GLU A 68 -3.84 -30.47 -12.30
N GLN A 69 -3.93 -29.25 -11.81
CA GLN A 69 -4.50 -28.15 -12.57
C GLN A 69 -3.56 -27.83 -13.74
N LYS A 70 -4.03 -28.13 -14.95
CA LYS A 70 -3.26 -27.83 -16.16
C LYS A 70 -3.08 -26.31 -16.29
N PRO A 71 -1.88 -25.87 -16.78
CA PRO A 71 -1.63 -24.45 -17.03
C PRO A 71 -2.72 -23.83 -17.91
N LEU A 72 -3.26 -22.69 -17.52
CA LEU A 72 -4.31 -21.97 -18.25
C LEU A 72 -3.82 -21.47 -19.62
N MET A 73 -2.52 -21.18 -19.72
CA MET A 73 -1.87 -20.63 -20.91
C MET A 73 -0.43 -21.16 -21.03
N LYS A 74 0.18 -20.95 -22.19
CA LYS A 74 1.61 -21.27 -22.42
C LYS A 74 2.50 -20.36 -21.56
N GLU A 75 3.33 -20.96 -20.72
CA GLU A 75 4.29 -20.21 -19.91
C GLU A 75 5.42 -19.58 -20.75
N ARG A 76 6.02 -18.52 -20.22
CA ARG A 76 7.18 -17.82 -20.82
C ARG A 76 6.96 -17.29 -22.24
N VAL A 77 5.72 -17.23 -22.70
CA VAL A 77 5.32 -16.62 -23.97
C VAL A 77 4.63 -15.30 -23.68
N VAL A 78 4.91 -14.29 -24.49
CA VAL A 78 4.21 -13.01 -24.41
C VAL A 78 2.84 -13.13 -25.09
N HIS A 79 1.81 -12.85 -24.32
CA HIS A 79 0.42 -12.85 -24.76
C HIS A 79 -0.09 -11.43 -24.90
N THR A 80 -1.03 -11.19 -25.80
CA THR A 80 -1.75 -9.92 -25.91
C THR A 80 -3.11 -10.04 -25.25
N LEU A 81 -3.44 -9.08 -24.38
CA LEU A 81 -4.75 -9.02 -23.72
C LEU A 81 -5.82 -8.65 -24.74
N LYS A 82 -6.76 -9.56 -24.96
CA LYS A 82 -7.90 -9.38 -25.85
C LYS A 82 -9.16 -9.12 -25.02
N LYS A 83 -10.15 -8.44 -25.61
CA LYS A 83 -11.44 -8.17 -24.98
C LYS A 83 -12.09 -9.41 -24.38
N LYS A 84 -12.00 -10.57 -25.06
CA LYS A 84 -12.54 -11.87 -24.58
C LYS A 84 -11.77 -12.42 -23.37
N THR A 85 -10.48 -12.08 -23.22
CA THR A 85 -9.64 -12.51 -22.11
C THR A 85 -9.79 -11.58 -20.90
N LEU A 86 -10.20 -10.32 -21.13
CA LEU A 86 -10.38 -9.32 -20.09
C LEU A 86 -11.39 -9.76 -19.00
N GLY A 87 -12.47 -10.43 -19.38
CA GLY A 87 -13.45 -10.97 -18.43
C GLY A 87 -12.91 -12.10 -17.54
N LYS A 88 -11.70 -12.59 -17.83
CA LYS A 88 -11.01 -13.63 -17.05
C LYS A 88 -9.87 -13.08 -16.19
N VAL A 89 -9.78 -11.78 -16.02
CA VAL A 89 -8.67 -11.13 -15.29
C VAL A 89 -9.21 -10.51 -14.01
N PHE A 90 -8.60 -10.87 -12.90
CA PHE A 90 -8.78 -10.23 -11.61
C PHE A 90 -7.59 -9.34 -11.24
N VAL A 91 -7.84 -8.39 -10.35
CA VAL A 91 -6.82 -7.52 -9.77
C VAL A 91 -6.84 -7.66 -8.24
N ILE A 92 -5.67 -7.54 -7.64
CA ILE A 92 -5.52 -7.59 -6.18
C ILE A 92 -5.89 -6.22 -5.61
N LYS A 93 -6.70 -6.18 -4.56
CA LYS A 93 -7.24 -4.96 -3.94
C LYS A 93 -6.15 -4.01 -3.45
N SER A 94 -5.08 -4.53 -2.86
CA SER A 94 -3.93 -3.74 -2.40
C SER A 94 -3.18 -3.02 -3.54
N ASN A 95 -3.32 -3.48 -4.77
CA ASN A 95 -2.67 -2.90 -5.96
C ASN A 95 -3.40 -1.69 -6.57
N ARG A 96 -4.26 -1.02 -5.84
CA ARG A 96 -4.87 0.23 -6.29
C ARG A 96 -3.79 1.31 -6.47
N ARG A 97 -3.78 1.95 -7.64
CA ARG A 97 -2.80 2.97 -7.99
C ARG A 97 -3.43 4.36 -8.05
N ASP A 98 -2.58 5.36 -7.81
CA ASP A 98 -2.96 6.77 -7.92
C ASP A 98 -3.46 7.08 -9.34
N PRO A 99 -4.63 7.71 -9.50
CA PRO A 99 -5.16 8.14 -10.81
C PRO A 99 -4.20 8.98 -11.64
N ARG A 100 -3.34 9.78 -10.99
CA ARG A 100 -2.29 10.57 -11.67
C ARG A 100 -1.27 9.69 -12.36
N GLN A 101 -0.83 8.62 -11.69
CA GLN A 101 0.10 7.64 -12.27
C GLN A 101 -0.53 6.91 -13.44
N ILE A 102 -1.83 6.61 -13.37
CA ILE A 102 -2.58 5.99 -14.48
C ILE A 102 -2.60 6.91 -15.69
N LYS A 103 -2.95 8.20 -15.53
CA LYS A 103 -2.97 9.18 -16.63
C LYS A 103 -1.58 9.39 -17.25
N ALA A 104 -0.53 9.50 -16.42
CA ALA A 104 0.85 9.63 -16.90
C ALA A 104 1.27 8.38 -17.69
N LYS A 105 0.96 7.17 -17.17
CA LYS A 105 1.28 5.93 -17.85
C LYS A 105 0.47 5.75 -19.13
N GLN A 106 -0.81 6.16 -19.16
CA GLN A 106 -1.65 6.14 -20.36
C GLN A 106 -1.02 6.98 -21.50
N ARG A 107 -0.61 8.22 -21.20
CA ARG A 107 0.08 9.09 -22.16
C ARG A 107 1.37 8.46 -22.69
N SER A 108 2.20 7.92 -21.78
CA SER A 108 3.45 7.24 -22.13
C SER A 108 3.22 6.01 -23.01
N CYS A 109 2.29 5.14 -22.65
CA CYS A 109 1.99 3.92 -23.41
C CYS A 109 1.31 4.22 -24.75
N ARG A 110 0.52 5.29 -24.85
CA ARG A 110 -0.02 5.75 -26.14
C ARG A 110 1.08 6.20 -27.09
N LYS A 111 2.10 6.89 -26.58
CA LYS A 111 3.19 7.41 -27.39
C LYS A 111 4.22 6.35 -27.79
N HIS A 112 4.54 5.44 -26.86
CA HIS A 112 5.69 4.53 -27.01
C HIS A 112 5.31 3.04 -27.01
N GLY A 113 4.04 2.69 -26.83
CA GLY A 113 3.61 1.32 -26.56
C GLY A 113 4.00 0.82 -25.16
N MET A 114 3.79 -0.46 -24.90
CA MET A 114 4.28 -1.12 -23.69
C MET A 114 5.70 -1.63 -23.93
N LEU A 115 6.69 -1.04 -23.26
CA LEU A 115 8.10 -1.44 -23.38
C LEU A 115 8.40 -2.72 -22.58
N VAL A 116 7.61 -3.01 -21.55
CA VAL A 116 7.77 -4.18 -20.68
C VAL A 116 6.41 -4.85 -20.54
N SER A 117 6.35 -6.15 -20.77
CA SER A 117 5.13 -6.96 -20.57
C SER A 117 4.78 -7.04 -19.08
N ALA A 118 3.49 -7.11 -18.80
CA ALA A 118 2.99 -7.39 -17.45
C ALA A 118 3.22 -8.86 -17.08
N LEU A 119 3.06 -9.22 -15.82
CA LEU A 119 3.11 -10.60 -15.35
C LEU A 119 1.77 -11.01 -14.74
N PHE A 120 1.23 -12.11 -15.23
CA PHE A 120 -0.02 -12.71 -14.77
C PHE A 120 0.24 -14.11 -14.21
N ALA A 121 -0.62 -14.54 -13.29
CA ALA A 121 -0.63 -15.89 -12.74
C ALA A 121 -2.06 -16.41 -12.56
N ASP A 122 -2.19 -17.61 -11.99
CA ASP A 122 -3.47 -18.22 -11.66
C ASP A 122 -4.14 -17.47 -10.50
N ALA A 123 -5.39 -17.08 -10.67
CA ALA A 123 -6.12 -16.34 -9.65
C ALA A 123 -6.40 -17.19 -8.39
N THR A 124 -6.53 -18.50 -8.55
CA THR A 124 -6.78 -19.43 -7.46
C THR A 124 -5.64 -19.40 -6.43
N ALA A 125 -4.38 -19.41 -6.88
CA ALA A 125 -3.24 -19.33 -5.97
C ALA A 125 -3.20 -18.01 -5.19
N ALA A 126 -3.61 -16.89 -5.82
CA ALA A 126 -3.71 -15.60 -5.15
C ALA A 126 -4.81 -15.60 -4.08
N PHE A 127 -5.97 -16.17 -4.39
CA PHE A 127 -7.09 -16.29 -3.46
C PHE A 127 -6.73 -17.18 -2.26
N ASP A 128 -6.15 -18.35 -2.51
CA ASP A 128 -5.70 -19.28 -1.48
C ASP A 128 -4.54 -18.70 -0.63
N ALA A 129 -3.75 -17.76 -1.19
CA ALA A 129 -2.75 -16.98 -0.46
C ALA A 129 -3.35 -15.88 0.42
N GLY A 130 -4.68 -15.72 0.42
CA GLY A 130 -5.43 -14.75 1.23
C GLY A 130 -5.58 -13.36 0.61
N TYR A 131 -5.23 -13.18 -0.68
CA TYR A 131 -5.43 -11.89 -1.33
C TYR A 131 -6.88 -11.64 -1.70
N VAL A 132 -7.35 -10.43 -1.42
CA VAL A 132 -8.68 -9.97 -1.84
C VAL A 132 -8.62 -9.61 -3.32
N LEU A 133 -9.40 -10.33 -4.13
CA LEU A 133 -9.48 -10.15 -5.57
C LEU A 133 -10.77 -9.44 -5.94
N PHE A 134 -10.75 -8.67 -7.02
CA PHE A 134 -11.95 -8.09 -7.59
C PHE A 134 -11.91 -8.06 -9.11
N ASN A 135 -13.09 -8.07 -9.71
CA ASN A 135 -13.24 -7.93 -11.14
C ASN A 135 -13.05 -6.46 -11.55
N PRO A 136 -12.07 -6.14 -12.40
CA PRO A 136 -11.78 -4.76 -12.78
C PRO A 136 -12.87 -4.09 -13.63
N ILE A 137 -13.83 -4.87 -14.17
CA ILE A 137 -14.92 -4.35 -15.01
C ILE A 137 -16.15 -4.05 -14.16
N THR A 138 -16.58 -5.02 -13.33
CA THR A 138 -17.78 -4.88 -12.49
C THR A 138 -17.50 -4.21 -11.17
N GLY A 139 -16.27 -4.28 -10.67
CA GLY A 139 -15.89 -3.82 -9.35
C GLY A 139 -16.29 -4.75 -8.22
N GLU A 140 -16.81 -5.92 -8.54
CA GLU A 140 -17.25 -6.91 -7.56
C GLU A 140 -16.06 -7.66 -6.99
N GLU A 141 -16.11 -7.88 -5.69
CA GLU A 141 -15.13 -8.67 -4.96
C GLU A 141 -15.42 -10.16 -5.15
N VAL A 142 -14.37 -10.93 -5.40
CA VAL A 142 -14.43 -12.39 -5.48
C VAL A 142 -14.62 -12.94 -4.06
N LYS A 143 -15.73 -13.63 -3.85
CA LYS A 143 -16.11 -14.16 -2.52
C LYS A 143 -15.80 -15.63 -2.35
N ASN A 144 -15.87 -16.39 -3.44
CA ASN A 144 -15.74 -17.84 -3.43
C ASN A 144 -14.54 -18.27 -4.26
N ARG A 145 -13.87 -19.32 -3.80
CA ARG A 145 -12.71 -19.91 -4.47
C ARG A 145 -13.04 -20.37 -5.90
N GLU A 146 -14.23 -20.91 -6.11
CA GLU A 146 -14.72 -21.42 -7.39
C GLU A 146 -14.77 -20.35 -8.49
N GLU A 147 -15.01 -19.09 -8.10
CA GLU A 147 -15.00 -17.95 -9.03
C GLU A 147 -13.61 -17.69 -9.64
N THR A 148 -12.57 -18.21 -9.01
CA THR A 148 -11.17 -18.03 -9.47
C THR A 148 -10.72 -19.11 -10.47
N PHE A 149 -11.48 -20.19 -10.63
CA PHE A 149 -11.09 -21.29 -11.51
C PHE A 149 -11.03 -20.87 -12.98
N GLY A 150 -9.90 -21.10 -13.60
CA GLY A 150 -9.65 -20.69 -14.98
C GLY A 150 -9.48 -19.18 -15.18
N MET A 151 -9.31 -18.42 -14.08
CA MET A 151 -9.11 -16.99 -14.09
C MET A 151 -7.65 -16.62 -13.87
N LEU A 152 -7.26 -15.44 -14.34
CA LEU A 152 -5.93 -14.86 -14.23
C LEU A 152 -5.93 -13.75 -13.21
N VAL A 153 -4.81 -13.55 -12.53
CA VAL A 153 -4.57 -12.39 -11.66
C VAL A 153 -3.31 -11.63 -12.09
N ILE A 154 -3.34 -10.32 -11.97
CA ILE A 154 -2.20 -9.46 -12.29
C ILE A 154 -1.24 -9.43 -11.12
N MET A 155 -0.04 -9.99 -11.29
CA MET A 155 1.06 -9.89 -10.33
C MET A 155 1.84 -8.58 -10.49
N GLU A 156 2.13 -8.18 -11.74
CA GLU A 156 2.86 -6.96 -12.07
C GLU A 156 2.25 -6.28 -13.29
N GLY A 157 2.34 -4.94 -13.36
CA GLY A 157 1.82 -4.16 -14.48
C GLY A 157 0.44 -3.56 -14.23
N ASN A 158 -0.05 -3.53 -12.99
CA ASN A 158 -1.37 -2.99 -12.63
C ASN A 158 -1.58 -1.56 -13.13
N THR A 159 -0.62 -0.65 -12.96
CA THR A 159 -0.75 0.73 -13.43
C THR A 159 -0.91 0.79 -14.96
N ARG A 160 -0.20 -0.10 -15.69
CA ARG A 160 -0.32 -0.23 -17.15
C ARG A 160 -1.69 -0.79 -17.55
N PHE A 161 -2.21 -1.73 -16.77
CA PHE A 161 -3.53 -2.30 -16.99
C PHE A 161 -4.65 -1.26 -16.85
N TRP A 162 -4.64 -0.49 -15.78
CA TRP A 162 -5.60 0.60 -15.59
C TRP A 162 -5.46 1.70 -16.66
N ALA A 163 -4.22 2.01 -17.08
CA ALA A 163 -3.98 2.93 -18.17
C ALA A 163 -4.55 2.42 -19.50
N TRP A 164 -4.45 1.11 -19.76
CA TRP A 164 -5.03 0.48 -20.93
C TRP A 164 -6.57 0.48 -20.89
N LEU A 165 -7.18 0.17 -19.76
CA LEU A 165 -8.63 0.26 -19.59
C LEU A 165 -9.13 1.69 -19.83
N ALA A 166 -8.46 2.68 -19.25
CA ALA A 166 -8.79 4.09 -19.46
C ALA A 166 -8.70 4.49 -20.96
N GLU A 167 -7.71 3.96 -21.68
CA GLU A 167 -7.57 4.19 -23.11
C GLU A 167 -8.70 3.53 -23.93
N VAL A 168 -9.08 2.32 -23.56
CA VAL A 168 -10.21 1.61 -24.18
C VAL A 168 -11.51 2.41 -24.01
N GLU A 169 -11.76 2.95 -22.82
CA GLU A 169 -12.96 3.75 -22.53
C GLU A 169 -12.92 5.09 -23.30
N ARG A 170 -11.79 5.80 -23.28
CA ARG A 170 -11.62 7.04 -24.07
C ARG A 170 -11.99 6.84 -25.54
N ILE A 171 -11.45 5.79 -26.16
CA ILE A 171 -11.73 5.48 -27.58
C ILE A 171 -13.21 5.12 -27.79
N LYS A 172 -13.84 4.43 -26.84
CA LYS A 172 -15.29 4.14 -26.91
C LYS A 172 -16.13 5.43 -26.87
N GLU A 173 -15.78 6.34 -25.99
CA GLU A 173 -16.48 7.63 -25.88
C GLU A 173 -16.33 8.49 -27.10
N GLU A 174 -15.11 8.58 -27.65
CA GLU A 174 -14.86 9.30 -28.89
C GLU A 174 -15.67 8.73 -30.07
N LYS A 175 -15.72 7.40 -30.18
CA LYS A 175 -16.57 6.75 -31.19
C LYS A 175 -18.06 7.02 -31.00
N ARG A 176 -18.53 7.23 -29.76
CA ARG A 176 -19.91 7.63 -29.49
C ARG A 176 -20.18 9.07 -29.94
N LYS A 177 -19.23 9.97 -29.63
CA LYS A 177 -19.33 11.40 -29.98
C LYS A 177 -19.19 11.63 -31.49
N SER A 178 -18.46 10.77 -32.20
CA SER A 178 -18.23 10.87 -33.65
C SER A 178 -19.25 10.12 -34.52
N LYS A 179 -20.25 9.43 -33.93
CA LYS A 179 -21.36 8.85 -34.70
C LYS A 179 -22.15 9.96 -35.40
N GLY A 180 -21.87 10.18 -36.70
CA GLY A 180 -22.48 11.20 -37.54
C GLY A 180 -21.51 12.10 -38.28
N LYS A 181 -20.21 12.08 -37.96
CA LYS A 181 -19.16 12.79 -38.69
C LYS A 181 -18.31 11.75 -39.45
N GLY A 182 -18.37 11.74 -40.76
CA GLY A 182 -17.61 10.83 -41.62
C GLY A 182 -16.11 10.86 -41.27
N ASP A 183 -15.43 9.70 -41.50
CA ASP A 183 -14.00 9.49 -41.40
C ASP A 183 -13.31 9.79 -40.08
N ALA A 184 -13.86 9.39 -38.96
CA ALA A 184 -13.07 9.25 -37.75
C ALA A 184 -12.09 8.08 -37.93
N GLN A 185 -10.80 8.40 -38.06
CA GLN A 185 -9.69 7.45 -38.07
C GLN A 185 -9.94 6.41 -36.96
N LYS A 186 -9.94 5.10 -37.29
CA LYS A 186 -10.22 3.99 -36.36
C LYS A 186 -9.07 3.86 -35.37
N GLU A 187 -8.98 4.81 -34.44
CA GLU A 187 -7.99 4.74 -33.37
C GLU A 187 -8.16 3.45 -32.56
N LYS A 188 -7.04 2.77 -32.30
CA LYS A 188 -7.00 1.55 -31.48
C LYS A 188 -6.25 1.84 -30.18
N PRO A 189 -6.64 1.20 -29.06
CA PRO A 189 -5.83 1.29 -27.84
C PRO A 189 -4.45 0.70 -28.11
N PHE A 190 -3.44 1.17 -27.34
CA PHE A 190 -2.14 0.52 -27.38
C PHE A 190 -2.26 -0.97 -26.96
N GLU A 191 -1.37 -1.78 -27.48
CA GLU A 191 -1.38 -3.22 -27.20
C GLU A 191 -0.94 -3.49 -25.77
N TYR A 192 -1.77 -4.19 -24.98
CA TYR A 192 -1.40 -4.61 -23.64
C TYR A 192 -0.86 -6.03 -23.68
N THR A 193 0.44 -6.17 -23.38
CA THR A 193 1.14 -7.47 -23.41
C THR A 193 1.44 -7.97 -22.00
N PHE A 194 1.39 -9.29 -21.83
CA PHE A 194 1.70 -9.95 -20.56
C PHE A 194 2.38 -11.30 -20.78
N ALA A 195 3.21 -11.70 -19.82
CA ALA A 195 3.67 -13.06 -19.66
C ALA A 195 2.81 -13.77 -18.62
N TYR A 196 2.63 -15.08 -18.76
CA TYR A 196 1.90 -15.90 -17.81
C TYR A 196 2.84 -16.84 -17.07
N ARG A 197 2.60 -17.01 -15.78
CA ARG A 197 3.22 -18.03 -14.92
C ARG A 197 2.15 -18.91 -14.30
N HIS A 198 2.32 -20.21 -14.47
CA HIS A 198 1.51 -21.19 -13.76
C HIS A 198 1.99 -21.32 -12.33
N ILE A 199 1.18 -20.88 -11.38
CA ILE A 199 1.47 -20.94 -9.94
C ILE A 199 0.25 -21.53 -9.26
N THR A 200 0.39 -22.73 -8.70
CA THR A 200 -0.67 -23.43 -7.96
C THR A 200 -0.48 -23.34 -6.44
N ASP A 201 0.78 -23.22 -5.98
CA ASP A 201 1.10 -23.11 -4.56
C ASP A 201 0.91 -21.66 -4.07
N PRO A 202 0.00 -21.44 -3.09
CA PRO A 202 -0.24 -20.12 -2.50
C PRO A 202 1.01 -19.47 -1.87
N LYS A 203 1.91 -20.26 -1.29
CA LYS A 203 3.17 -19.76 -0.70
C LYS A 203 4.09 -19.23 -1.77
N VAL A 204 4.26 -19.99 -2.87
CA VAL A 204 5.07 -19.58 -4.02
C VAL A 204 4.49 -18.32 -4.65
N PHE A 205 3.16 -18.22 -4.77
CA PHE A 205 2.50 -17.01 -5.25
C PHE A 205 2.84 -15.81 -4.37
N LYS A 206 2.64 -15.95 -3.05
CA LYS A 206 2.89 -14.89 -2.07
C LYS A 206 4.33 -14.38 -2.12
N ASP A 207 5.29 -15.28 -2.15
CA ASP A 207 6.72 -14.93 -2.19
C ASP A 207 7.08 -14.23 -3.50
N GLN A 208 6.68 -14.76 -4.65
CA GLN A 208 6.98 -14.16 -5.94
C GLN A 208 6.29 -12.79 -6.10
N TYR A 209 5.04 -12.67 -5.67
CA TYR A 209 4.30 -11.42 -5.73
C TYR A 209 4.98 -10.32 -4.88
N ARG A 210 5.45 -10.67 -3.68
CA ARG A 210 6.21 -9.76 -2.83
C ARG A 210 7.53 -9.34 -3.46
N HIS A 211 8.33 -10.28 -3.94
CA HIS A 211 9.60 -9.97 -4.60
C HIS A 211 9.43 -9.08 -5.82
N ILE A 212 8.49 -9.37 -6.68
CA ILE A 212 8.22 -8.55 -7.88
C ILE A 212 7.85 -7.11 -7.49
N ASN A 213 7.08 -6.92 -6.43
CA ASN A 213 6.69 -5.58 -5.98
C ASN A 213 7.82 -4.86 -5.23
N ILE A 214 8.74 -5.57 -4.59
CA ILE A 214 9.92 -5.00 -3.94
C ILE A 214 10.99 -4.60 -4.96
N ASP A 215 11.28 -5.47 -5.93
CA ASP A 215 12.38 -5.28 -6.87
C ASP A 215 12.08 -4.25 -7.96
N ASN A 216 10.84 -4.15 -8.41
CA ASN A 216 10.48 -3.33 -9.57
C ASN A 216 10.01 -1.91 -9.28
N VAL A 217 9.58 -1.62 -8.06
CA VAL A 217 9.19 -0.26 -7.62
C VAL A 217 9.50 -0.15 -6.14
N PRO A 218 10.11 0.95 -5.67
CA PRO A 218 10.16 1.21 -4.24
C PRO A 218 8.71 1.22 -3.74
N THR A 219 8.28 0.11 -3.15
CA THR A 219 6.93 -0.05 -2.60
C THR A 219 6.74 1.07 -1.60
N LYS A 220 5.82 1.99 -1.89
CA LYS A 220 5.53 3.04 -0.92
C LYS A 220 5.05 2.34 0.34
N THR A 221 5.48 2.82 1.48
CA THR A 221 5.11 2.26 2.79
C THR A 221 3.60 2.06 2.95
N LYS A 222 2.81 2.91 2.27
CA LYS A 222 1.34 2.81 2.25
C LYS A 222 0.82 1.62 1.44
N ASP A 223 1.43 1.31 0.29
CA ASP A 223 1.03 0.14 -0.52
C ASP A 223 1.35 -1.17 0.22
N PHE A 224 2.45 -1.16 0.97
CA PHE A 224 2.84 -2.25 1.86
C PHE A 224 1.86 -2.44 3.03
N ALA A 225 1.48 -1.34 3.70
CA ALA A 225 0.52 -1.42 4.80
C ALA A 225 -0.81 -2.07 4.34
N ARG A 226 -1.27 -1.74 3.13
CA ARG A 226 -2.46 -2.34 2.53
C ARG A 226 -2.29 -3.82 2.22
N ASP A 227 -1.13 -4.23 1.70
CA ASP A 227 -0.83 -5.63 1.45
C ASP A 227 -0.91 -6.45 2.74
N PHE A 228 -0.39 -5.91 3.84
CA PHE A 228 -0.52 -6.53 5.16
C PHE A 228 -1.96 -6.63 5.65
N LEU A 229 -2.73 -5.57 5.53
CA LEU A 229 -4.13 -5.55 5.97
C LEU A 229 -5.00 -6.51 5.14
N ASP A 230 -4.65 -6.73 3.88
CA ASP A 230 -5.44 -7.56 2.98
C ASP A 230 -5.07 -9.06 3.04
N THR A 231 -3.86 -9.42 3.48
CA THR A 231 -3.35 -10.80 3.37
C THR A 231 -3.09 -11.53 4.66
N GLU A 232 -2.96 -10.81 5.76
CA GLU A 232 -2.57 -11.45 7.01
C GLU A 232 -3.75 -11.48 8.00
N LYS A 233 -4.01 -12.65 8.60
CA LYS A 233 -4.47 -12.71 9.99
C LYS A 233 -3.29 -12.20 10.83
N ALA A 234 -3.02 -10.91 10.69
CA ALA A 234 -1.86 -10.29 11.27
C ALA A 234 -1.95 -10.40 12.77
N ASN A 235 -0.83 -10.62 13.39
CA ASN A 235 -0.57 -10.21 14.75
C ASN A 235 -1.20 -8.80 14.95
N LYS A 236 -1.96 -8.61 16.02
CA LYS A 236 -2.69 -7.37 16.34
C LYS A 236 -1.82 -6.11 16.21
N ILE A 237 -0.53 -6.21 16.57
CA ILE A 237 0.44 -5.09 16.50
C ILE A 237 0.70 -4.68 15.06
N ILE A 238 0.95 -5.64 14.19
CA ILE A 238 1.23 -5.38 12.77
C ILE A 238 -0.01 -4.79 12.11
N ALA A 239 -1.19 -5.33 12.40
CA ALA A 239 -2.45 -4.80 11.87
C ALA A 239 -2.70 -3.36 12.31
N ALA A 240 -2.53 -3.05 13.61
CA ALA A 240 -2.67 -1.70 14.14
C ALA A 240 -1.64 -0.73 13.53
N TYR A 241 -0.39 -1.16 13.38
CA TYR A 241 0.68 -0.39 12.75
C TYR A 241 0.39 -0.09 11.27
N ALA A 242 0.04 -1.12 10.51
CA ALA A 242 -0.29 -1.01 9.10
C ALA A 242 -1.53 -0.12 8.87
N GLY A 243 -2.57 -0.27 9.70
CA GLY A 243 -3.77 0.57 9.63
C GLY A 243 -3.46 2.06 9.81
N LYS A 244 -2.55 2.41 10.75
CA LYS A 244 -2.15 3.81 10.96
C LYS A 244 -1.34 4.37 9.78
N ILE A 245 -0.53 3.55 9.13
CA ILE A 245 0.18 3.94 7.90
C ILE A 245 -0.80 4.13 6.75
N ASP A 246 -1.79 3.25 6.59
CA ASP A 246 -2.81 3.41 5.55
C ASP A 246 -3.62 4.69 5.75
N ARG A 247 -3.93 5.06 6.98
CA ARG A 247 -4.54 6.36 7.32
C ARG A 247 -3.63 7.55 7.05
N GLY A 248 -2.33 7.36 6.81
CA GLY A 248 -1.42 8.39 6.32
C GLY A 248 -0.27 8.78 7.25
N LEU A 249 -0.05 8.10 8.38
CA LEU A 249 1.11 8.33 9.24
C LEU A 249 2.39 7.87 8.54
N THR A 250 3.51 8.54 8.89
CA THR A 250 4.83 8.00 8.55
C THR A 250 5.11 6.73 9.35
N PRO A 251 5.98 5.81 8.89
CA PRO A 251 6.32 4.59 9.63
C PRO A 251 6.78 4.85 11.06
N LYS A 252 7.58 5.89 11.26
CA LYS A 252 8.08 6.29 12.58
C LYS A 252 6.94 6.78 13.48
N ALA A 253 6.05 7.63 12.96
CA ALA A 253 4.87 8.11 13.68
C ALA A 253 3.91 6.96 14.02
N ALA A 254 3.66 6.04 13.08
CA ALA A 254 2.84 4.86 13.32
C ALA A 254 3.42 3.96 14.41
N GLY A 255 4.75 3.83 14.50
CA GLY A 255 5.41 3.08 15.58
C GLY A 255 5.10 3.66 16.96
N PHE A 256 5.31 4.96 17.14
CA PHE A 256 4.96 5.63 18.38
C PHE A 256 3.46 5.56 18.70
N ALA A 257 2.61 5.77 17.71
CA ALA A 257 1.15 5.71 17.88
C ALA A 257 0.59 4.30 18.11
N THR A 258 1.37 3.23 17.87
CA THR A 258 0.91 1.84 18.05
C THR A 258 1.43 1.22 19.33
N LYS A 259 2.66 1.52 19.72
CA LYS A 259 3.34 0.84 20.82
C LYS A 259 4.29 1.76 21.63
N GLY A 260 4.17 3.06 21.47
CA GLY A 260 4.99 4.04 22.17
C GLY A 260 6.48 4.02 21.82
N LYS A 261 6.90 3.29 20.79
CA LYS A 261 8.32 3.13 20.45
C LYS A 261 8.55 3.38 18.95
N GLU A 262 9.75 3.86 18.64
CA GLU A 262 10.15 4.02 17.25
C GLU A 262 10.29 2.65 16.56
N VAL A 263 9.73 2.55 15.36
CA VAL A 263 10.00 1.42 14.45
C VAL A 263 11.18 1.81 13.56
N LYS A 264 12.25 1.02 13.63
CA LYS A 264 13.48 1.27 12.87
C LYS A 264 13.28 0.94 11.40
N LYS A 265 14.04 1.59 10.53
CA LYS A 265 14.01 1.32 9.07
C LYS A 265 14.26 -0.17 8.75
N ALA A 266 15.13 -0.83 9.51
CA ALA A 266 15.41 -2.27 9.36
C ALA A 266 14.19 -3.13 9.67
N ASP A 267 13.37 -2.78 10.68
CA ASP A 267 12.14 -3.50 11.01
C ASP A 267 11.11 -3.36 9.90
N VAL A 268 10.97 -2.14 9.34
CA VAL A 268 10.10 -1.89 8.18
C VAL A 268 10.55 -2.73 6.98
N GLN A 269 11.85 -2.79 6.71
CA GLN A 269 12.38 -3.61 5.63
C GLN A 269 12.17 -5.12 5.86
N ALA A 270 12.31 -5.59 7.11
CA ALA A 270 12.02 -6.97 7.45
C ALA A 270 10.54 -7.32 7.26
N LEU A 271 9.62 -6.43 7.68
CA LEU A 271 8.19 -6.58 7.39
C LEU A 271 7.93 -6.63 5.88
N LEU A 272 8.54 -5.73 5.09
CA LEU A 272 8.46 -5.73 3.64
C LEU A 272 8.91 -7.06 3.02
N ALA A 273 9.94 -7.67 3.60
CA ALA A 273 10.42 -9.00 3.20
C ALA A 273 9.58 -10.16 3.77
N GLY A 274 8.42 -9.89 4.39
CA GLY A 274 7.54 -10.92 4.96
C GLY A 274 8.05 -11.57 6.26
N LYS A 275 9.05 -10.95 6.92
CA LYS A 275 9.58 -11.39 8.20
C LYS A 275 8.96 -10.56 9.32
N VAL A 276 8.59 -11.19 10.43
CA VAL A 276 8.14 -10.49 11.62
C VAL A 276 9.35 -10.14 12.50
N PRO A 277 9.76 -8.87 12.59
CA PRO A 277 10.86 -8.47 13.48
C PRO A 277 10.43 -8.60 14.95
N SER A 278 11.40 -8.77 15.85
CA SER A 278 11.15 -8.86 17.30
C SER A 278 10.39 -7.67 17.86
N ALA A 279 10.53 -6.50 17.22
CA ALA A 279 9.76 -5.30 17.56
C ALA A 279 8.24 -5.46 17.42
N PHE A 280 7.75 -6.50 16.74
CA PHE A 280 6.34 -6.78 16.50
C PHE A 280 5.89 -8.15 17.06
N ASN A 281 6.67 -8.73 17.97
CA ASN A 281 6.26 -9.95 18.65
C ASN A 281 5.17 -9.66 19.69
N ASP A 282 4.27 -10.63 19.89
CA ASP A 282 3.02 -10.52 20.65
C ASP A 282 3.15 -10.26 22.18
N GLY A 283 4.27 -9.75 22.66
CA GLY A 283 4.55 -9.65 24.09
C GLY A 283 3.69 -8.67 24.90
N ASP A 284 3.15 -7.60 24.27
CA ASP A 284 2.49 -6.50 24.98
C ASP A 284 1.18 -6.09 24.30
N THR A 285 0.12 -6.91 24.43
CA THR A 285 -1.20 -6.58 23.85
C THR A 285 -1.91 -5.46 24.60
N GLU A 286 -1.70 -5.30 25.90
CA GLU A 286 -2.30 -4.24 26.72
C GLU A 286 -1.83 -2.85 26.29
N ASP A 287 -0.55 -2.69 26.01
CA ASP A 287 0.00 -1.43 25.48
C ASP A 287 -0.65 -1.02 24.14
N ILE A 288 -1.03 -1.99 23.30
CA ILE A 288 -1.63 -1.69 21.99
C ILE A 288 -3.02 -1.07 22.16
N GLU A 289 -3.83 -1.58 23.06
CA GLU A 289 -5.17 -1.05 23.31
C GLU A 289 -5.08 0.35 23.90
N LEU A 290 -4.16 0.59 24.83
CA LEU A 290 -3.89 1.90 25.38
C LEU A 290 -3.47 2.91 24.30
N TYR A 291 -2.50 2.56 23.47
CA TYR A 291 -2.07 3.44 22.36
C TYR A 291 -3.13 3.58 21.26
N GLN A 292 -4.05 2.63 21.11
CA GLN A 292 -5.17 2.77 20.20
C GLN A 292 -6.18 3.79 20.73
N MET A 293 -6.52 3.77 22.02
CA MET A 293 -7.39 4.75 22.65
C MET A 293 -6.82 6.17 22.52
N ILE A 294 -5.53 6.33 22.80
CA ILE A 294 -4.84 7.62 22.66
C ILE A 294 -4.86 8.08 21.20
N PHE A 295 -4.62 7.18 20.26
CA PHE A 295 -4.64 7.51 18.83
C PHE A 295 -6.01 8.01 18.38
N GLU A 296 -7.07 7.39 18.83
CA GLU A 296 -8.45 7.81 18.53
C GLU A 296 -8.77 9.16 19.16
N GLY A 297 -8.45 9.36 20.44
CA GLY A 297 -8.67 10.63 21.12
C GLY A 297 -7.88 11.81 20.50
N VAL A 298 -6.63 11.57 20.10
CA VAL A 298 -5.85 12.58 19.36
C VAL A 298 -6.51 12.90 18.01
N CYS A 299 -6.93 11.88 17.25
CA CYS A 299 -7.59 12.11 15.97
C CYS A 299 -8.90 12.89 16.15
N GLU A 300 -9.71 12.55 17.14
CA GLU A 300 -10.95 13.25 17.49
C GLU A 300 -10.70 14.73 17.83
N GLY A 301 -9.70 15.01 18.66
CA GLY A 301 -9.33 16.37 19.01
C GLY A 301 -8.92 17.24 17.82
N PHE A 302 -8.39 16.63 16.75
CA PHE A 302 -8.13 17.31 15.47
C PHE A 302 -9.29 17.22 14.48
N GLY A 303 -10.48 16.80 14.89
CA GLY A 303 -11.66 16.69 14.05
C GLY A 303 -11.55 15.64 12.94
N ILE A 304 -10.77 14.59 13.16
CA ILE A 304 -10.59 13.50 12.18
C ILE A 304 -11.51 12.36 12.56
N GLU A 305 -12.47 12.07 11.69
CA GLU A 305 -13.43 10.97 11.86
C GLU A 305 -12.72 9.62 11.95
N LYS A 306 -13.38 8.65 12.58
CA LYS A 306 -12.91 7.27 12.67
C LYS A 306 -12.66 6.75 11.25
N ASP A 307 -11.52 6.07 11.06
CA ASP A 307 -11.06 5.50 9.79
C ASP A 307 -10.80 6.50 8.64
N ALA A 308 -11.02 7.79 8.84
CA ALA A 308 -10.73 8.80 7.83
C ALA A 308 -9.21 8.96 7.60
N PRO A 309 -8.80 9.32 6.36
CA PRO A 309 -7.40 9.58 6.06
C PRO A 309 -6.89 10.81 6.82
N ILE A 310 -5.76 10.69 7.47
CA ILE A 310 -5.10 11.80 8.17
C ILE A 310 -4.42 12.70 7.14
N LYS A 311 -4.97 13.90 6.92
CA LYS A 311 -4.40 14.91 6.01
C LYS A 311 -3.52 15.92 6.75
N ASN A 312 -3.71 16.08 8.05
CA ASN A 312 -2.97 17.01 8.89
C ASN A 312 -1.47 16.70 8.91
N LYS A 313 -0.63 17.69 8.57
CA LYS A 313 0.83 17.52 8.44
C LYS A 313 1.51 17.24 9.78
N VAL A 314 1.00 17.81 10.87
CA VAL A 314 1.59 17.63 12.21
C VAL A 314 1.32 16.21 12.69
N LEU A 315 0.11 15.70 12.51
CA LEU A 315 -0.26 14.32 12.86
C LEU A 315 0.47 13.28 12.00
N LYS A 316 0.75 13.57 10.72
CA LYS A 316 1.55 12.65 9.88
C LYS A 316 2.97 12.45 10.38
N GLY A 317 3.52 13.46 11.03
CA GLY A 317 4.86 13.45 11.61
C GLY A 317 4.91 12.74 12.97
N THR A 318 6.08 12.79 13.58
CA THR A 318 6.34 12.14 14.88
C THR A 318 6.02 13.00 16.09
N PHE A 319 5.87 14.30 15.93
CA PHE A 319 5.90 15.28 17.04
C PHE A 319 4.92 14.95 18.17
N ILE A 320 3.63 14.80 17.83
CA ILE A 320 2.57 14.51 18.79
C ILE A 320 2.76 13.09 19.36
N TRP A 321 3.00 12.12 18.51
CA TRP A 321 3.10 10.70 18.92
C TRP A 321 4.32 10.43 19.78
N HIS A 322 5.44 11.10 19.51
CA HIS A 322 6.64 11.02 20.34
C HIS A 322 6.41 11.66 21.71
N TRP A 323 5.80 12.85 21.76
CA TRP A 323 5.43 13.50 23.01
C TRP A 323 4.48 12.63 23.85
N THR A 324 3.43 12.08 23.23
CA THR A 324 2.47 11.20 23.88
C THR A 324 3.13 9.96 24.46
N ALA A 325 3.96 9.28 23.64
CA ALA A 325 4.70 8.11 24.08
C ALA A 325 5.62 8.43 25.26
N LYS A 326 6.29 9.59 25.23
CA LYS A 326 7.14 10.06 26.32
C LYS A 326 6.35 10.24 27.61
N LYS A 327 5.16 10.88 27.57
CA LYS A 327 4.31 11.04 28.77
C LYS A 327 3.88 9.72 29.37
N ILE A 328 3.51 8.74 28.56
CA ILE A 328 3.14 7.42 29.03
C ILE A 328 4.34 6.65 29.63
N HIS A 329 5.52 6.76 29.02
CA HIS A 329 6.72 6.08 29.52
C HIS A 329 7.32 6.72 30.79
N GLU A 330 7.10 8.04 30.99
CA GLU A 330 7.52 8.75 32.20
C GLU A 330 6.60 8.47 33.39
N ALA A 331 5.42 7.90 33.18
CA ALA A 331 4.48 7.53 34.24
C ALA A 331 4.85 6.18 34.85
N ASP A 332 4.62 6.06 36.17
CA ASP A 332 4.64 4.78 36.87
C ASP A 332 3.64 3.82 36.21
N GLU A 333 3.92 2.52 36.21
CA GLU A 333 3.12 1.52 35.48
C GLU A 333 1.65 1.54 35.88
N ASP A 334 1.37 1.67 37.17
CA ASP A 334 0.03 1.77 37.75
C ASP A 334 -0.72 3.07 37.39
N LYS A 335 -0.02 4.11 36.91
CA LYS A 335 -0.58 5.41 36.52
C LYS A 335 -0.66 5.64 35.01
N ARG A 336 -0.22 4.69 34.21
CA ARG A 336 -0.22 4.85 32.73
C ARG A 336 -1.60 5.09 32.16
N ILE A 337 -2.63 4.41 32.71
CA ILE A 337 -4.01 4.59 32.27
C ILE A 337 -4.51 6.00 32.60
N ASP A 338 -4.27 6.48 33.83
CA ASP A 338 -4.67 7.83 34.24
C ASP A 338 -3.98 8.93 33.38
N VAL A 339 -2.72 8.71 33.05
CA VAL A 339 -1.97 9.63 32.16
C VAL A 339 -2.53 9.57 30.75
N ALA A 340 -2.90 8.40 30.25
CA ALA A 340 -3.51 8.24 28.93
C ALA A 340 -4.88 8.95 28.87
N ASP A 341 -5.73 8.75 29.87
CA ASP A 341 -7.03 9.41 29.96
C ASP A 341 -6.87 10.95 30.01
N LYS A 342 -5.89 11.41 30.75
CA LYS A 342 -5.59 12.85 30.79
C LYS A 342 -5.11 13.38 29.42
N VAL A 343 -4.29 12.64 28.70
CA VAL A 343 -3.87 12.98 27.33
C VAL A 343 -5.08 12.98 26.39
N ILE A 344 -5.91 11.98 26.43
CA ILE A 344 -7.14 11.87 25.63
C ILE A 344 -8.05 13.08 25.90
N ASN A 345 -8.35 13.36 27.19
CA ASN A 345 -9.18 14.48 27.59
C ASN A 345 -8.61 15.83 27.16
N MET A 346 -7.29 15.99 27.21
CA MET A 346 -6.62 17.19 26.71
C MET A 346 -6.86 17.39 25.20
N PHE A 347 -6.75 16.36 24.39
CA PHE A 347 -6.96 16.48 22.96
C PHE A 347 -8.43 16.61 22.59
N THR A 348 -9.33 15.82 23.15
CA THR A 348 -10.77 15.89 22.88
C THR A 348 -11.39 17.22 23.36
N GLY A 349 -10.85 17.80 24.44
CA GLY A 349 -11.22 19.13 24.93
C GLY A 349 -10.44 20.29 24.28
N MET A 350 -9.61 20.02 23.26
CA MET A 350 -8.76 21.03 22.61
C MET A 350 -9.57 22.09 21.90
N SER A 351 -9.27 23.36 22.16
CA SER A 351 -9.89 24.48 21.46
C SER A 351 -9.39 24.59 20.01
N ALA A 352 -10.19 25.22 19.15
CA ALA A 352 -9.77 25.53 17.79
C ALA A 352 -8.47 26.37 17.77
N GLN A 353 -8.31 27.27 18.73
CA GLN A 353 -7.10 28.10 18.88
C GLN A 353 -5.87 27.25 19.24
N ASP A 354 -6.00 26.26 20.13
CA ASP A 354 -4.88 25.37 20.47
C ASP A 354 -4.48 24.49 19.28
N SER A 355 -5.48 23.95 18.54
CA SER A 355 -5.24 23.21 17.29
C SER A 355 -4.50 24.09 16.27
N GLU A 356 -4.89 25.34 16.12
CA GLU A 356 -4.23 26.26 15.20
C GLU A 356 -2.80 26.59 15.65
N ARG A 357 -2.57 26.81 16.94
CA ARG A 357 -1.21 27.01 17.51
C ARG A 357 -0.30 25.83 17.19
N ILE A 358 -0.77 24.59 17.35
CA ILE A 358 0.00 23.38 17.05
C ILE A 358 0.29 23.28 15.53
N ASN A 359 -0.71 23.54 14.70
CA ASN A 359 -0.56 23.43 13.24
C ASN A 359 0.39 24.48 12.66
N ASN A 360 0.36 25.69 13.19
CA ASN A 360 1.18 26.83 12.75
C ASN A 360 2.52 26.93 13.48
N ALA A 361 2.80 26.04 14.45
CA ALA A 361 4.09 26.01 15.14
C ALA A 361 5.24 25.81 14.15
N ASP A 362 6.27 26.65 14.26
CA ASP A 362 7.48 26.55 13.45
C ASP A 362 8.72 26.64 14.36
N LYS A 363 9.89 26.36 13.82
CA LYS A 363 11.16 26.50 14.51
C LYS A 363 11.41 27.98 14.88
N THR A 364 12.03 28.20 16.02
CA THR A 364 12.57 29.51 16.42
C THR A 364 14.08 29.53 16.26
N GLU A 365 14.72 30.64 16.58
CA GLU A 365 16.19 30.72 16.57
C GLU A 365 16.86 29.74 17.57
N THR A 366 16.16 29.42 18.66
CA THR A 366 16.70 28.60 19.76
C THR A 366 16.04 27.23 19.89
N GLN A 367 14.92 26.99 19.22
CA GLN A 367 14.14 25.76 19.36
C GLN A 367 13.80 25.14 18.01
N THR A 368 13.88 23.83 17.94
CA THR A 368 13.34 23.06 16.80
C THR A 368 11.81 23.10 16.80
N ARG A 369 11.20 22.86 15.66
CA ARG A 369 9.73 22.76 15.54
C ARG A 369 9.14 21.75 16.53
N GLU A 370 9.82 20.62 16.74
CA GLU A 370 9.41 19.59 17.69
C GLU A 370 9.38 20.14 19.13
N GLN A 371 10.42 20.85 19.54
CA GLN A 371 10.50 21.47 20.86
C GLN A 371 9.38 22.51 21.08
N VAL A 372 9.08 23.31 20.06
CA VAL A 372 7.98 24.29 20.13
C VAL A 372 6.63 23.57 20.28
N ILE A 373 6.36 22.54 19.49
CA ILE A 373 5.13 21.76 19.60
C ILE A 373 5.03 21.08 20.97
N HIS A 374 6.12 20.45 21.45
CA HIS A 374 6.15 19.82 22.77
C HIS A 374 5.88 20.83 23.89
N GLY A 375 6.41 22.05 23.78
CA GLY A 375 6.13 23.14 24.75
C GLY A 375 4.64 23.52 24.79
N ILE A 376 3.99 23.63 23.64
CA ILE A 376 2.55 23.88 23.54
C ILE A 376 1.76 22.73 24.18
N LEU A 377 2.11 21.49 23.89
CA LEU A 377 1.45 20.30 24.45
C LEU A 377 1.65 20.21 25.96
N ASP A 378 2.84 20.53 26.49
CA ASP A 378 3.10 20.57 27.94
C ASP A 378 2.28 21.65 28.63
N GLU A 379 2.14 22.83 28.01
CA GLU A 379 1.26 23.90 28.50
C GLU A 379 -0.20 23.43 28.58
N MET A 380 -0.70 22.82 27.54
CA MET A 380 -2.07 22.29 27.49
C MET A 380 -2.29 21.18 28.52
N TYR A 381 -1.35 20.24 28.63
CA TYR A 381 -1.39 19.13 29.59
C TYR A 381 -1.42 19.61 31.05
N ASN A 382 -0.72 20.71 31.35
CA ASN A 382 -0.67 21.28 32.68
C ASN A 382 -1.91 22.16 33.00
N ARG A 383 -2.59 22.71 32.01
CA ARG A 383 -3.88 23.43 32.20
C ARG A 383 -5.02 22.50 32.61
N ASN A 384 -4.99 21.23 32.22
CA ASN A 384 -5.98 20.22 32.49
C ASN A 384 -5.69 19.42 33.80
N LYS A 385 -5.20 20.14 34.84
CA LYS A 385 -4.96 19.56 36.17
C LYS A 385 -6.25 19.44 36.98
#